data_e9b6ac50fd31fca46f5d2da2ea016504
#
_entry.id   e9b6ac50fd31fca46f5d2da2ea016504
#
_cell.length_a   1.000
_cell.length_b   1.000
_cell.length_c   1.000
_cell.angle_alpha   90.00
_cell.angle_beta   90.00
_cell.angle_gamma   90.00
#
_symmetry.space_group_name_H-M   'P 1'
#
loop_
_entity.id
_entity.type
_entity.pdbx_description
1 polymer ?
#
loop_
_entity_poly.entity_id
_entity_poly.type
_entity_poly.pdbx_seq_one_letter_code
_entity_poly.pdbx_strand_id
1 'polypeptide(L)'
;MHYPLVEISRLIELHFKRDLVQDNYEVKTIKAINLLTHTRFDLAFKLLYLEMKTKDVEFSKNIYKEHISAFSLGKFTEPGNKDKNSIDKFLEEFDKTFEDIKINGFDTTKTLIPLSKNGSIANGAHRVASAIYLNEDVDCVEIGTGDHIYDYKFFYSRNISSS
;
A
#
# COMPACT_ATOMS: atom_id res chain seq x y z
N MET A 1 -6.73 16.04 -13.37
CA MET A 1 -5.47 16.67 -13.81
C MET A 1 -4.65 15.65 -14.61
N HIS A 2 -4.06 16.07 -15.70
CA HIS A 2 -3.27 15.18 -16.56
C HIS A 2 -1.77 15.44 -16.39
N TYR A 3 -1.01 14.38 -16.22
CA TYR A 3 0.45 14.45 -16.10
C TYR A 3 1.09 13.73 -17.27
N PRO A 4 2.18 14.28 -17.84
CA PRO A 4 2.90 13.60 -18.90
C PRO A 4 3.61 12.34 -18.38
N LEU A 5 3.88 11.41 -19.29
CA LEU A 5 4.53 10.13 -18.97
C LEU A 5 5.80 10.30 -18.13
N VAL A 6 6.63 11.29 -18.45
CA VAL A 6 7.89 11.51 -17.72
C VAL A 6 7.65 11.82 -16.22
N GLU A 7 6.59 12.59 -15.92
CA GLU A 7 6.23 12.87 -14.53
C GLU A 7 5.68 11.65 -13.82
N ILE A 8 4.78 10.90 -14.46
CA ILE A 8 4.24 9.66 -13.89
C ILE A 8 5.36 8.67 -13.59
N SER A 9 6.30 8.50 -14.52
CA SER A 9 7.44 7.59 -14.34
C SER A 9 8.31 7.93 -13.14
N ARG A 10 8.35 9.20 -12.77
CA ARG A 10 9.10 9.67 -11.59
C ARG A 10 8.37 9.42 -10.27
N LEU A 11 7.05 9.40 -10.31
CA LEU A 11 6.20 9.42 -9.11
C LEU A 11 5.68 8.05 -8.68
N ILE A 12 5.87 7.02 -9.49
CA ILE A 12 5.48 5.64 -9.16
C ILE A 12 6.71 4.72 -9.08
N GLU A 13 6.49 3.53 -8.56
CA GLU A 13 7.54 2.54 -8.38
C GLU A 13 8.15 2.13 -9.73
N LEU A 14 9.48 1.94 -9.72
CA LEU A 14 10.26 1.72 -10.94
C LEU A 14 9.80 0.52 -11.76
N HIS A 15 9.38 -0.55 -11.10
CA HIS A 15 8.97 -1.78 -11.77
C HIS A 15 7.66 -1.65 -12.57
N PHE A 16 6.88 -0.59 -12.36
CA PHE A 16 5.67 -0.31 -13.14
C PHE A 16 5.93 0.44 -14.44
N LYS A 17 7.14 0.92 -14.68
CA LYS A 17 7.46 1.69 -15.90
C LYS A 17 7.12 0.95 -17.19
N ARG A 18 7.28 -0.36 -17.21
CA ARG A 18 6.95 -1.22 -18.35
C ARG A 18 5.45 -1.24 -18.68
N ASP A 19 4.61 -0.94 -17.72
CA ASP A 19 3.15 -0.94 -17.87
C ASP A 19 2.63 0.40 -18.40
N LEU A 20 3.48 1.43 -18.43
CA LEU A 20 3.13 2.78 -18.85
C LEU A 20 3.22 2.89 -20.38
N VAL A 21 2.07 2.92 -21.03
CA VAL A 21 1.97 2.92 -22.51
C VAL A 21 1.33 4.18 -23.09
N GLN A 22 0.85 5.10 -22.25
CA GLN A 22 0.21 6.34 -22.69
C GLN A 22 1.16 7.52 -22.55
N ASP A 23 0.98 8.55 -23.37
CA ASP A 23 1.77 9.78 -23.30
C ASP A 23 1.38 10.66 -22.11
N ASN A 24 0.12 10.58 -21.70
CA ASN A 24 -0.44 11.33 -20.57
C ASN A 24 -1.32 10.43 -19.73
N TYR A 25 -1.39 10.72 -18.43
CA TYR A 25 -2.22 10.00 -17.48
C TYR A 25 -3.02 10.98 -16.63
N GLU A 26 -4.29 10.63 -16.38
CA GLU A 26 -5.12 11.37 -15.47
C GLU A 26 -4.77 11.01 -14.03
N VAL A 27 -4.49 12.02 -13.21
CA VAL A 27 -4.27 11.88 -11.76
C VAL A 27 -5.56 12.31 -11.06
N LYS A 28 -6.08 11.43 -10.21
CA LYS A 28 -7.32 11.64 -9.46
C LYS A 28 -7.03 11.71 -7.98
N THR A 29 -7.63 12.68 -7.31
CA THR A 29 -7.62 12.74 -5.84
C THR A 29 -8.78 11.91 -5.31
N ILE A 30 -8.48 10.94 -4.46
CA ILE A 30 -9.43 9.97 -3.93
C ILE A 30 -9.32 9.97 -2.40
N LYS A 31 -10.46 9.94 -1.71
CA LYS A 31 -10.45 9.69 -0.26
C LYS A 31 -9.84 8.31 -0.02
N ALA A 32 -8.80 8.25 0.81
CA ALA A 32 -8.05 7.00 1.00
C ALA A 32 -8.95 5.85 1.46
N ILE A 33 -9.96 6.12 2.30
CA ILE A 33 -10.89 5.09 2.77
C ILE A 33 -11.62 4.37 1.63
N ASN A 34 -11.82 5.03 0.49
CA ASN A 34 -12.49 4.42 -0.66
C ASN A 34 -11.61 3.37 -1.35
N LEU A 35 -10.34 3.29 -1.00
CA LEU A 35 -9.41 2.27 -1.49
C LEU A 35 -9.37 1.02 -0.61
N LEU A 36 -10.05 1.05 0.54
CA LEU A 36 -10.23 -0.13 1.39
C LEU A 36 -11.37 -0.97 0.83
N THR A 37 -11.03 -1.95 0.01
CA THR A 37 -11.98 -2.83 -0.66
C THR A 37 -11.75 -4.28 -0.24
N HIS A 38 -12.72 -5.16 -0.52
CA HIS A 38 -12.60 -6.58 -0.20
C HIS A 38 -11.43 -7.27 -0.93
N THR A 39 -10.97 -6.73 -2.06
CA THR A 39 -9.83 -7.26 -2.80
C THR A 39 -8.48 -6.81 -2.23
N ARG A 40 -8.48 -5.87 -1.29
CA ARG A 40 -7.29 -5.39 -0.60
C ARG A 40 -7.46 -5.50 0.91
N PHE A 41 -7.80 -6.69 1.36
CA PHE A 41 -7.99 -7.01 2.78
C PHE A 41 -6.71 -6.82 3.60
N ASP A 42 -5.55 -6.86 2.96
CA ASP A 42 -4.26 -6.55 3.59
C ASP A 42 -4.22 -5.17 4.25
N LEU A 43 -4.98 -4.21 3.72
CA LEU A 43 -5.10 -2.88 4.34
C LEU A 43 -5.72 -2.94 5.73
N ALA A 44 -6.63 -3.87 5.98
CA ALA A 44 -7.24 -4.04 7.30
C ALA A 44 -6.21 -4.43 8.37
N PHE A 45 -5.26 -5.30 8.04
CA PHE A 45 -4.17 -5.67 8.94
C PHE A 45 -3.28 -4.47 9.26
N LYS A 46 -2.99 -3.65 8.27
CA LYS A 46 -2.19 -2.44 8.43
C LYS A 46 -2.88 -1.40 9.31
N LEU A 47 -4.19 -1.22 9.11
CA LEU A 47 -4.98 -0.33 9.95
C LEU A 47 -5.02 -0.81 11.40
N LEU A 48 -5.17 -2.11 11.61
CA LEU A 48 -5.15 -2.70 12.94
C LEU A 48 -3.80 -2.49 13.63
N TYR A 49 -2.70 -2.65 12.89
CA TYR A 49 -1.37 -2.33 13.39
C TYR A 49 -1.27 -0.88 13.88
N LEU A 50 -1.72 0.08 13.06
CA LEU A 50 -1.68 1.51 13.44
C LEU A 50 -2.53 1.80 14.67
N GLU A 51 -3.70 1.19 14.78
CA GLU A 51 -4.57 1.37 15.93
C GLU A 51 -3.97 0.79 17.21
N MET A 52 -3.32 -0.36 17.13
CA MET A 52 -2.85 -1.10 18.29
C MET A 52 -1.40 -0.83 18.68
N LYS A 53 -0.61 -0.19 17.84
CA LYS A 53 0.84 -0.05 18.07
C LYS A 53 1.21 0.71 19.35
N THR A 54 0.32 1.56 19.84
CA THR A 54 0.51 2.29 21.10
C THR A 54 -0.25 1.67 22.27
N LYS A 55 -1.23 0.79 22.00
CA LYS A 55 -2.08 0.15 23.02
C LYS A 55 -1.54 -1.21 23.42
N ASP A 56 -1.12 -2.02 22.44
CA ASP A 56 -0.54 -3.34 22.64
C ASP A 56 0.49 -3.59 21.55
N VAL A 57 1.73 -3.25 21.84
CA VAL A 57 2.84 -3.29 20.89
C VAL A 57 3.08 -4.71 20.37
N GLU A 58 3.05 -5.70 21.27
CA GLU A 58 3.30 -7.08 20.89
C GLU A 58 2.21 -7.62 19.97
N PHE A 59 0.94 -7.39 20.29
CA PHE A 59 -0.18 -7.78 19.45
C PHE A 59 -0.09 -7.13 18.07
N SER A 60 0.20 -5.83 18.02
CA SER A 60 0.29 -5.09 16.76
C SER A 60 1.38 -5.64 15.85
N LYS A 61 2.54 -5.96 16.40
CA LYS A 61 3.64 -6.56 15.65
C LYS A 61 3.31 -7.96 15.17
N ASN A 62 2.64 -8.76 16.00
CA ASN A 62 2.26 -10.12 15.64
C ASN A 62 1.25 -10.16 14.49
N ILE A 63 0.23 -9.31 14.54
CA ILE A 63 -0.78 -9.27 13.46
C ILE A 63 -0.17 -8.79 12.15
N TYR A 64 0.72 -7.81 12.20
CA TYR A 64 1.44 -7.34 11.02
C TYR A 64 2.35 -8.44 10.46
N LYS A 65 3.08 -9.12 11.34
CA LYS A 65 3.97 -10.24 10.97
C LYS A 65 3.19 -11.36 10.28
N GLU A 66 2.04 -11.75 10.80
CA GLU A 66 1.21 -12.79 10.21
C GLU A 66 0.78 -12.43 8.78
N HIS A 67 0.32 -11.20 8.59
CA HIS A 67 -0.14 -10.79 7.27
C HIS A 67 1.01 -10.70 6.26
N ILE A 68 2.19 -10.22 6.65
CA ILE A 68 3.36 -10.17 5.76
C ILE A 68 3.89 -11.57 5.48
N SER A 69 3.87 -12.46 6.47
CA SER A 69 4.23 -13.85 6.28
C SER A 69 3.34 -14.53 5.23
N ALA A 70 2.04 -14.31 5.31
CA ALA A 70 1.10 -14.83 4.32
C ALA A 70 1.33 -14.23 2.93
N PHE A 71 1.54 -12.91 2.88
CA PHE A 71 1.76 -12.16 1.64
C PHE A 71 3.04 -12.64 0.90
N SER A 72 4.11 -12.86 1.64
CA SER A 72 5.43 -13.20 1.10
C SER A 72 5.76 -14.69 1.14
N LEU A 73 4.81 -15.54 1.59
CA LEU A 73 5.04 -16.99 1.84
C LEU A 73 6.21 -17.24 2.80
N GLY A 74 6.30 -16.40 3.84
CA GLY A 74 7.32 -16.52 4.88
C GLY A 74 8.67 -15.90 4.53
N LYS A 75 8.82 -15.32 3.36
CA LYS A 75 10.10 -14.73 2.91
C LYS A 75 10.36 -13.33 3.44
N PHE A 76 9.32 -12.63 3.89
CA PHE A 76 9.40 -11.25 4.36
C PHE A 76 10.06 -10.32 3.35
N THR A 77 9.68 -10.47 2.06
CA THR A 77 10.21 -9.66 0.96
C THR A 77 9.08 -9.05 0.15
N GLU A 78 9.39 -7.99 -0.59
CA GLU A 78 8.45 -7.30 -1.46
C GLU A 78 9.08 -7.15 -2.86
N PRO A 79 8.32 -7.44 -3.94
CA PRO A 79 8.81 -7.19 -5.29
C PRO A 79 9.18 -5.71 -5.48
N GLY A 80 10.35 -5.45 -6.07
CA GLY A 80 10.81 -4.10 -6.36
C GLY A 80 11.49 -3.38 -5.20
N ASN A 81 11.55 -3.99 -4.00
CA ASN A 81 12.26 -3.41 -2.85
C ASN A 81 13.13 -4.47 -2.17
N LYS A 82 14.40 -4.52 -2.56
CA LYS A 82 15.36 -5.49 -2.03
C LYS A 82 15.77 -5.24 -0.58
N ASP A 83 15.57 -4.02 -0.09
CA ASP A 83 15.93 -3.63 1.27
C ASP A 83 14.89 -4.07 2.30
N LYS A 84 13.66 -4.34 1.87
CA LYS A 84 12.58 -4.87 2.70
C LYS A 84 12.67 -6.40 2.79
N ASN A 85 13.59 -6.90 3.60
CA ASN A 85 13.86 -8.34 3.73
C ASN A 85 13.63 -8.91 5.12
N SER A 86 13.06 -8.13 6.05
CA SER A 86 12.71 -8.59 7.39
C SER A 86 11.45 -7.88 7.90
N ILE A 87 10.79 -8.48 8.90
CA ILE A 87 9.63 -7.88 9.53
C ILE A 87 9.95 -6.50 10.14
N ASP A 88 11.11 -6.35 10.74
CA ASP A 88 11.52 -5.11 11.36
C ASP A 88 11.69 -3.99 10.33
N LYS A 89 12.22 -4.29 9.16
CA LYS A 89 12.33 -3.32 8.06
C LYS A 89 10.96 -2.93 7.49
N PHE A 90 10.03 -3.86 7.36
CA PHE A 90 8.66 -3.56 6.97
C PHE A 90 7.99 -2.60 7.96
N LEU A 91 8.12 -2.89 9.26
CA LEU A 91 7.56 -2.06 10.32
C LEU A 91 8.22 -0.69 10.38
N GLU A 92 9.54 -0.64 10.26
CA GLU A 92 10.30 0.61 10.25
C GLU A 92 9.86 1.52 9.11
N GLU A 93 9.74 0.96 7.89
CA GLU A 93 9.27 1.73 6.74
C GLU A 93 7.82 2.17 6.89
N PHE A 94 6.97 1.33 7.46
CA PHE A 94 5.57 1.69 7.71
C PHE A 94 5.48 2.84 8.70
N ASP A 95 6.18 2.74 9.84
CA ASP A 95 6.18 3.79 10.86
C ASP A 95 6.72 5.11 10.30
N LYS A 96 7.77 5.06 9.48
CA LYS A 96 8.34 6.22 8.81
C LYS A 96 7.36 6.86 7.84
N THR A 97 6.67 6.06 7.03
CA THR A 97 5.65 6.53 6.09
C THR A 97 4.49 7.18 6.84
N PHE A 98 4.03 6.55 7.92
CA PHE A 98 2.96 7.08 8.75
C PHE A 98 3.32 8.44 9.35
N GLU A 99 4.51 8.57 9.94
CA GLU A 99 4.96 9.83 10.54
C GLU A 99 5.13 10.94 9.48
N ASP A 100 5.63 10.59 8.30
CA ASP A 100 5.77 11.55 7.20
C ASP A 100 4.40 12.10 6.76
N ILE A 101 3.42 11.23 6.53
CA ILE A 101 2.08 11.66 6.13
C ILE A 101 1.38 12.44 7.25
N LYS A 102 1.60 12.04 8.49
CA LYS A 102 1.05 12.74 9.66
C LYS A 102 1.53 14.18 9.75
N ILE A 103 2.81 14.41 9.45
CA ILE A 103 3.44 15.74 9.54
C ILE A 103 3.18 16.57 8.28
N ASN A 104 3.35 15.99 7.10
CA ASN A 104 3.40 16.69 5.82
C ASN A 104 2.16 16.48 4.93
N GLY A 105 1.27 15.56 5.28
CA GLY A 105 0.20 15.11 4.40
C GLY A 105 0.72 14.23 3.27
N PHE A 106 -0.18 13.82 2.37
CA PHE A 106 0.20 13.09 1.16
C PHE A 106 0.80 14.06 0.16
N ASP A 107 2.05 13.88 -0.20
CA ASP A 107 2.80 14.79 -1.05
C ASP A 107 2.87 14.27 -2.50
N THR A 108 2.03 14.82 -3.36
CA THR A 108 1.93 14.49 -4.78
C THR A 108 3.22 14.81 -5.56
N THR A 109 4.04 15.72 -5.05
CA THR A 109 5.31 16.04 -5.71
C THR A 109 6.36 14.94 -5.54
N LYS A 110 6.14 14.03 -4.60
CA LYS A 110 7.06 12.93 -4.29
C LYS A 110 6.55 11.57 -4.77
N THR A 111 5.23 11.36 -4.79
CA THR A 111 4.67 10.04 -5.06
C THR A 111 3.21 10.09 -5.49
N LEU A 112 2.81 9.07 -6.25
CA LEU A 112 1.41 8.77 -6.58
C LEU A 112 1.10 7.33 -6.19
N ILE A 113 -0.18 7.04 -5.95
CA ILE A 113 -0.66 5.68 -5.73
C ILE A 113 -1.03 5.07 -7.07
N PRO A 114 -0.31 4.03 -7.54
CA PRO A 114 -0.68 3.35 -8.78
C PRO A 114 -1.89 2.46 -8.55
N LEU A 115 -2.87 2.56 -9.44
CA LEU A 115 -4.08 1.73 -9.42
C LEU A 115 -4.05 0.74 -10.58
N SER A 116 -4.59 -0.45 -10.31
CA SER A 116 -4.83 -1.47 -11.32
C SER A 116 -6.07 -1.13 -12.16
N LYS A 117 -6.36 -1.96 -13.17
CA LYS A 117 -7.49 -1.77 -14.09
C LYS A 117 -8.84 -1.66 -13.38
N ASN A 118 -9.05 -2.35 -12.26
CA ASN A 118 -10.31 -2.31 -11.51
C ASN A 118 -10.36 -1.21 -10.45
N GLY A 119 -9.34 -0.36 -10.37
CA GLY A 119 -9.27 0.72 -9.39
C GLY A 119 -8.73 0.32 -8.02
N SER A 120 -8.27 -0.93 -7.84
CA SER A 120 -7.57 -1.33 -6.63
C SER A 120 -6.13 -0.82 -6.64
N ILE A 121 -5.54 -0.62 -5.46
CA ILE A 121 -4.14 -0.20 -5.40
C ILE A 121 -3.22 -1.30 -5.92
N ALA A 122 -2.29 -0.94 -6.80
CA ALA A 122 -1.28 -1.86 -7.30
C ALA A 122 -0.06 -1.90 -6.39
N ASN A 123 0.21 -0.81 -5.68
CA ASN A 123 1.23 -0.69 -4.64
C ASN A 123 0.89 0.50 -3.73
N GLY A 124 1.69 0.70 -2.68
CA GLY A 124 1.50 1.83 -1.78
C GLY A 124 0.59 1.54 -0.60
N ALA A 125 0.46 0.28 -0.17
CA ALA A 125 -0.40 -0.11 0.92
C ALA A 125 -0.08 0.62 2.24
N HIS A 126 1.19 0.88 2.56
CA HIS A 126 1.57 1.66 3.74
C HIS A 126 1.10 3.10 3.66
N ARG A 127 1.24 3.73 2.49
CA ARG A 127 0.78 5.12 2.27
C ARG A 127 -0.73 5.21 2.37
N VAL A 128 -1.44 4.27 1.74
CA VAL A 128 -2.91 4.25 1.75
C VAL A 128 -3.44 3.97 3.16
N ALA A 129 -2.91 2.97 3.86
CA ALA A 129 -3.32 2.68 5.24
C ALA A 129 -3.07 3.87 6.16
N SER A 130 -1.92 4.52 6.06
CA SER A 130 -1.60 5.73 6.82
C SER A 130 -2.58 6.86 6.53
N ALA A 131 -2.89 7.09 5.26
CA ALA A 131 -3.83 8.13 4.84
C ALA A 131 -5.26 7.82 5.31
N ILE A 132 -5.69 6.56 5.28
CA ILE A 132 -7.00 6.16 5.83
C ILE A 132 -7.05 6.47 7.33
N TYR A 133 -6.06 6.06 8.08
CA TYR A 133 -6.01 6.27 9.52
C TYR A 133 -6.02 7.76 9.90
N LEU A 134 -5.35 8.59 9.08
CA LEU A 134 -5.25 10.03 9.28
C LEU A 134 -6.39 10.83 8.61
N ASN A 135 -7.35 10.14 7.97
CA ASN A 135 -8.47 10.74 7.25
C ASN A 135 -8.02 11.72 6.14
N GLU A 136 -7.03 11.29 5.36
CA GLU A 136 -6.47 12.08 4.27
C GLU A 136 -6.94 11.58 2.91
N ASP A 137 -6.81 12.44 1.90
CA ASP A 137 -6.95 12.07 0.50
C ASP A 137 -5.58 11.64 -0.05
N VAL A 138 -5.61 10.86 -1.12
CA VAL A 138 -4.41 10.46 -1.86
C VAL A 138 -4.59 10.71 -3.34
N ASP A 139 -3.50 10.98 -4.04
CA ASP A 139 -3.52 11.15 -5.48
C ASP A 139 -3.10 9.86 -6.17
N CYS A 140 -3.94 9.42 -7.11
CA CYS A 140 -3.86 8.11 -7.74
C CYS A 140 -3.79 8.22 -9.24
N VAL A 141 -3.15 7.22 -9.85
CA VAL A 141 -3.08 7.08 -11.31
C VAL A 141 -3.32 5.62 -11.71
N GLU A 142 -4.24 5.40 -12.66
CA GLU A 142 -4.45 4.06 -13.21
C GLU A 142 -3.38 3.78 -14.26
N ILE A 143 -2.64 2.69 -14.08
CA ILE A 143 -1.48 2.34 -14.92
C ILE A 143 -1.68 1.13 -15.81
N GLY A 144 -2.91 0.57 -15.86
CA GLY A 144 -3.24 -0.53 -16.77
C GLY A 144 -2.72 -1.90 -16.35
N THR A 145 -2.14 -2.03 -15.16
CA THR A 145 -1.68 -3.33 -14.64
C THR A 145 -2.86 -4.21 -14.24
N GLY A 146 -2.63 -5.53 -14.21
CA GLY A 146 -3.62 -6.49 -13.75
C GLY A 146 -3.90 -6.37 -12.24
N ASP A 147 -5.05 -6.88 -11.83
CA ASP A 147 -5.47 -6.82 -10.44
C ASP A 147 -4.75 -7.88 -9.60
N HIS A 148 -4.39 -7.50 -8.38
CA HIS A 148 -3.95 -8.41 -7.34
C HIS A 148 -5.07 -8.52 -6.31
N ILE A 149 -5.50 -9.74 -6.00
CA ILE A 149 -6.62 -9.98 -5.08
C ILE A 149 -6.06 -10.51 -3.76
N TYR A 150 -6.15 -9.67 -2.72
CA TYR A 150 -5.76 -10.00 -1.35
C TYR A 150 -7.00 -9.94 -0.46
N ASP A 151 -7.99 -10.81 -0.74
CA ASP A 151 -9.22 -10.93 0.03
C ASP A 151 -9.03 -11.87 1.24
N TYR A 152 -10.09 -12.07 2.01
CA TYR A 152 -10.03 -12.95 3.18
C TYR A 152 -9.66 -14.39 2.81
N LYS A 153 -10.02 -14.86 1.61
CA LYS A 153 -9.70 -16.20 1.14
C LYS A 153 -8.22 -16.37 0.89
N PHE A 154 -7.55 -15.33 0.36
CA PHE A 154 -6.11 -15.31 0.17
C PHE A 154 -5.38 -15.55 1.49
N PHE A 155 -5.76 -14.81 2.55
CA PHE A 155 -5.11 -14.92 3.86
C PHE A 155 -5.50 -16.22 4.58
N TYR A 156 -6.75 -16.62 4.49
CA TYR A 156 -7.22 -17.89 5.08
C TYR A 156 -6.45 -19.09 4.52
N SER A 157 -6.26 -19.15 3.18
CA SER A 157 -5.51 -20.23 2.53
C SER A 157 -4.02 -20.25 2.90
N ARG A 158 -3.52 -19.18 3.51
CA ARG A 158 -2.12 -19.02 3.95
C ARG A 158 -1.99 -19.03 5.48
N ASN A 159 -2.91 -19.69 6.16
CA ASN A 159 -2.89 -19.97 7.60
C ASN A 159 -3.06 -18.75 8.51
N ILE A 160 -3.73 -17.70 8.06
CA ILE A 160 -4.16 -16.62 8.94
C ILE A 160 -5.56 -16.91 9.45
N SER A 161 -5.75 -16.78 10.78
CA SER A 161 -7.04 -16.94 11.42
C SER A 161 -8.05 -15.93 10.89
N SER A 162 -9.29 -16.38 10.70
CA SER A 162 -10.40 -15.52 10.29
C SER A 162 -11.03 -14.71 11.42
N SER A 163 -10.57 -14.91 12.65
CA SER A 163 -11.07 -14.20 13.84
C SER A 163 -10.43 -12.85 14.06
#